data_118ba5356bc9df506bab60dff0a9809a
#
_entry.id   118ba5356bc9df506bab60dff0a9809a
#
_cell.length_a   1.000
_cell.length_b   1.000
_cell.length_c   1.000
_cell.angle_alpha   90.00
_cell.angle_beta   90.00
_cell.angle_gamma   90.00
#
_symmetry.space_group_name_H-M   'P 1'
#
loop_
_entity.id
_entity.type
_entity.pdbx_description
1 polymer ?
#
loop_
_entity_poly.entity_id
_entity_poly.type
_entity_poly.pdbx_seq_one_letter_code
_entity_poly.pdbx_strand_id
1 'polypeptide(L)'
;MVACLTAGNCAGRRKTMDKGYPVMNVQDNTCVMDRPLKILVVQQGGRGENKIKGIRRFGKDRFEISAISIDQPLPPVVDDASAYLPSTISADLVLDFLKHPDLSHDLALLCRRLGIPIVASGKKTTVDGTHTPPICCALARHPELGCYSQQFGAPEFEVAVKDGKINRITVRRGAPCGATWEAARRIEGCSVEEAPVRIGLDTQFFCTADPSNWDPLWGKSPVHLAADLHRAALTAALKGTGKK
;
A
#
# COMPACT_ATOMS: atom_id res chain seq x y z
N MET A 1 21.79 11.81 56.18
CA MET A 1 20.34 12.08 56.31
C MET A 1 19.83 12.35 54.92
N VAL A 2 19.04 11.41 54.41
CA VAL A 2 18.54 11.32 53.03
C VAL A 2 17.21 12.07 53.00
N ALA A 3 17.03 12.99 52.07
CA ALA A 3 15.72 13.58 51.78
C ALA A 3 15.32 13.23 50.34
N CYS A 4 14.29 12.42 50.26
CA CYS A 4 13.55 12.00 49.09
C CYS A 4 12.72 13.18 48.58
N LEU A 5 12.82 13.52 47.27
CA LEU A 5 11.93 14.45 46.62
C LEU A 5 11.18 13.74 45.49
N THR A 6 9.91 13.74 45.64
CA THR A 6 8.85 13.14 44.86
C THR A 6 8.69 13.73 43.47
N ALA A 7 8.50 12.86 42.50
CA ALA A 7 8.20 13.17 41.10
C ALA A 7 6.81 13.84 40.95
N GLY A 8 6.80 15.04 40.39
CA GLY A 8 5.59 15.76 39.99
C GLY A 8 5.08 15.27 38.63
N ASN A 9 3.84 14.83 38.64
CA ASN A 9 3.08 14.31 37.50
C ASN A 9 2.59 15.49 36.62
N CYS A 10 3.20 15.72 35.46
CA CYS A 10 2.69 16.65 34.46
C CYS A 10 1.83 15.88 33.43
N ALA A 11 0.57 15.69 33.78
CA ALA A 11 -0.45 15.23 32.85
C ALA A 11 -0.91 16.35 31.92
N GLY A 12 -0.23 16.53 30.80
CA GLY A 12 -0.69 17.37 29.69
C GLY A 12 -1.85 16.67 28.97
N ARG A 13 -3.08 17.16 29.17
CA ARG A 13 -4.26 16.76 28.38
C ARG A 13 -4.06 17.13 26.92
N ARG A 14 -3.76 16.15 26.07
CA ARG A 14 -3.97 16.27 24.63
C ARG A 14 -5.48 16.23 24.38
N LYS A 15 -6.05 17.32 23.85
CA LYS A 15 -7.39 17.31 23.27
C LYS A 15 -7.34 16.41 22.02
N THR A 16 -7.84 15.21 22.14
CA THR A 16 -8.13 14.34 21.01
C THR A 16 -9.34 14.93 20.30
N MET A 17 -9.15 15.40 19.07
CA MET A 17 -10.24 15.63 18.13
C MET A 17 -10.79 14.24 17.77
N ASP A 18 -12.02 14.00 18.21
CA ASP A 18 -12.78 12.78 17.98
C ASP A 18 -13.22 12.71 16.51
N LYS A 19 -12.29 12.33 15.63
CA LYS A 19 -12.58 11.79 14.31
C LYS A 19 -12.46 10.28 14.49
N GLY A 20 -13.62 9.58 14.47
CA GLY A 20 -13.70 8.15 14.69
C GLY A 20 -12.78 7.34 13.77
N TYR A 21 -11.53 7.19 14.17
CA TYR A 21 -10.61 6.25 13.56
C TYR A 21 -11.01 4.84 13.99
N PRO A 22 -10.99 3.85 13.09
CA PRO A 22 -11.39 2.49 13.41
C PRO A 22 -10.53 1.94 14.56
N VAL A 23 -11.19 1.45 15.61
CA VAL A 23 -10.51 0.74 16.70
C VAL A 23 -10.00 -0.59 16.16
N MET A 24 -8.67 -0.75 16.13
CA MET A 24 -8.06 -2.00 15.69
C MET A 24 -8.13 -3.04 16.80
N ASN A 25 -8.80 -4.16 16.55
CA ASN A 25 -8.69 -5.35 17.38
C ASN A 25 -7.40 -6.10 16.98
N VAL A 26 -6.39 -6.04 17.83
CA VAL A 26 -5.04 -6.56 17.56
C VAL A 26 -5.01 -8.11 17.47
N GLN A 27 -6.06 -8.81 17.90
CA GLN A 27 -6.09 -10.26 17.98
C GLN A 27 -6.54 -10.99 16.70
N ASP A 28 -7.31 -10.34 15.80
CA ASP A 28 -7.89 -11.02 14.63
C ASP A 28 -7.47 -10.49 13.24
N ASN A 29 -6.61 -9.48 13.18
CA ASN A 29 -6.18 -8.86 11.90
C ASN A 29 -7.36 -8.39 11.00
N THR A 30 -8.56 -8.27 11.55
CA THR A 30 -9.77 -7.80 10.88
C THR A 30 -9.99 -6.34 11.22
N CYS A 31 -9.83 -5.47 10.22
CA CYS A 31 -10.27 -4.10 10.34
C CYS A 31 -11.80 -4.09 10.28
N VAL A 32 -12.44 -3.85 11.40
CA VAL A 32 -13.90 -3.65 11.48
C VAL A 32 -14.18 -2.17 11.30
N MET A 33 -14.92 -1.84 10.27
CA MET A 33 -15.38 -0.47 9.99
C MET A 33 -16.89 -0.46 9.90
N ASP A 34 -17.50 0.57 10.44
CA ASP A 34 -18.96 0.77 10.36
C ASP A 34 -19.42 1.14 8.94
N ARG A 35 -18.50 1.58 8.09
CA ARG A 35 -18.73 1.92 6.69
C ARG A 35 -17.50 1.60 5.83
N PRO A 36 -17.66 1.46 4.51
CA PRO A 36 -16.51 1.35 3.59
C PRO A 36 -15.56 2.55 3.69
N LEU A 37 -14.26 2.28 3.60
CA LEU A 37 -13.23 3.33 3.50
C LEU A 37 -13.33 4.02 2.15
N LYS A 38 -13.54 5.33 2.14
CA LYS A 38 -13.61 6.13 0.92
C LYS A 38 -12.21 6.41 0.40
N ILE A 39 -11.91 5.93 -0.79
CA ILE A 39 -10.62 6.11 -1.45
C ILE A 39 -10.81 7.01 -2.67
N LEU A 40 -10.05 8.10 -2.75
CA LEU A 40 -9.90 8.87 -3.97
C LEU A 40 -8.61 8.45 -4.68
N VAL A 41 -8.73 8.00 -5.91
CA VAL A 41 -7.60 7.76 -6.81
C VAL A 41 -7.43 8.97 -7.71
N VAL A 42 -6.27 9.63 -7.65
CA VAL A 42 -5.89 10.69 -8.59
C VAL A 42 -4.85 10.13 -9.54
N GLN A 43 -5.17 10.10 -10.83
CA GLN A 43 -4.36 9.39 -11.83
C GLN A 43 -4.11 10.20 -13.08
N GLN A 44 -3.13 9.77 -13.85
CA GLN A 44 -2.78 10.31 -15.16
C GLN A 44 -2.46 9.16 -16.12
N GLY A 45 -3.09 9.19 -17.31
CA GLY A 45 -2.91 8.16 -18.33
C GLY A 45 -3.30 6.75 -17.86
N GLY A 46 -4.38 6.63 -17.08
CA GLY A 46 -4.92 5.35 -16.62
C GLY A 46 -4.03 4.56 -15.65
N ARG A 47 -3.00 5.18 -15.05
CA ARG A 47 -2.02 4.48 -14.19
C ARG A 47 -2.64 3.85 -12.93
N GLY A 48 -3.78 4.37 -12.47
CA GLY A 48 -4.54 3.85 -11.33
C GLY A 48 -5.47 2.69 -11.66
N GLU A 49 -5.85 2.50 -12.94
CA GLU A 49 -6.93 1.58 -13.34
C GLU A 49 -6.76 0.14 -12.82
N ASN A 50 -5.56 -0.42 -12.98
CA ASN A 50 -5.30 -1.77 -12.49
C ASN A 50 -5.36 -1.87 -10.95
N LYS A 51 -5.03 -0.78 -10.24
CA LYS A 51 -5.14 -0.71 -8.78
C LYS A 51 -6.61 -0.60 -8.36
N ILE A 52 -7.40 0.22 -9.06
CA ILE A 52 -8.86 0.32 -8.85
C ILE A 52 -9.51 -1.06 -9.03
N LYS A 53 -9.21 -1.75 -10.15
CA LYS A 53 -9.73 -3.10 -10.41
C LYS A 53 -9.32 -4.10 -9.33
N GLY A 54 -8.06 -4.09 -8.92
CA GLY A 54 -7.54 -4.99 -7.90
C GLY A 54 -8.12 -4.71 -6.51
N ILE A 55 -8.25 -3.42 -6.12
CA ILE A 55 -8.86 -3.05 -4.84
C ILE A 55 -10.32 -3.48 -4.81
N ARG A 56 -11.10 -3.25 -5.86
CA ARG A 56 -12.50 -3.71 -5.96
C ARG A 56 -12.60 -5.23 -5.85
N ARG A 57 -11.73 -5.97 -6.56
CA ARG A 57 -11.77 -7.44 -6.59
C ARG A 57 -11.34 -8.08 -5.27
N PHE A 58 -10.25 -7.60 -4.66
CA PHE A 58 -9.64 -8.24 -3.50
C PHE A 58 -9.96 -7.54 -2.18
N GLY A 59 -10.41 -6.29 -2.22
CA GLY A 59 -10.86 -5.53 -1.06
C GLY A 59 -12.31 -5.80 -0.66
N LYS A 60 -13.10 -6.38 -1.57
CA LYS A 60 -14.54 -6.61 -1.41
C LYS A 60 -15.27 -5.29 -1.07
N ASP A 61 -16.29 -5.37 -0.23
CA ASP A 61 -17.15 -4.23 0.13
C ASP A 61 -16.53 -3.27 1.16
N ARG A 62 -15.23 -3.46 1.49
CA ARG A 62 -14.54 -2.60 2.47
C ARG A 62 -14.11 -1.25 1.94
N PHE A 63 -14.17 -1.04 0.63
CA PHE A 63 -13.66 0.17 -0.02
C PHE A 63 -14.67 0.75 -1.01
N GLU A 64 -14.94 2.04 -0.87
CA GLU A 64 -15.65 2.85 -1.85
C GLU A 64 -14.61 3.67 -2.63
N ILE A 65 -14.57 3.52 -3.97
CA ILE A 65 -13.51 4.11 -4.79
C ILE A 65 -14.09 5.11 -5.76
N SER A 66 -13.62 6.34 -5.68
CA SER A 66 -13.78 7.38 -6.70
C SER A 66 -12.44 7.65 -7.40
N ALA A 67 -12.47 8.21 -8.61
CA ALA A 67 -11.27 8.51 -9.37
C ALA A 67 -11.37 9.88 -10.06
N ILE A 68 -10.23 10.58 -10.09
CA ILE A 68 -10.02 11.79 -10.91
C ILE A 68 -8.89 11.47 -11.88
N SER A 69 -9.15 11.64 -13.17
CA SER A 69 -8.15 11.47 -14.23
C SER A 69 -7.76 12.82 -14.80
N ILE A 70 -6.45 13.09 -14.87
CA ILE A 70 -5.88 14.31 -15.44
C ILE A 70 -5.15 13.89 -16.71
N ASP A 71 -5.87 13.83 -17.84
CA ASP A 71 -5.37 13.29 -19.10
C ASP A 71 -5.12 14.36 -20.16
N GLN A 72 -5.48 15.62 -19.86
CA GLN A 72 -5.16 16.75 -20.75
C GLN A 72 -3.64 16.99 -20.82
N PRO A 73 -3.14 17.56 -21.91
CA PRO A 73 -1.76 18.01 -22.01
C PRO A 73 -1.40 18.97 -20.88
N LEU A 74 -0.26 18.75 -20.26
CA LEU A 74 0.28 19.60 -19.19
C LEU A 74 1.55 20.29 -19.66
N PRO A 75 1.82 21.53 -19.21
CA PRO A 75 3.10 22.17 -19.42
C PRO A 75 4.19 21.41 -18.66
N PRO A 76 5.48 21.54 -19.01
CA PRO A 76 6.59 20.89 -18.31
C PRO A 76 6.70 21.27 -16.81
N VAL A 77 6.24 22.47 -16.47
CA VAL A 77 6.16 23.00 -15.11
C VAL A 77 4.73 23.49 -14.88
N VAL A 78 4.15 23.12 -13.76
CA VAL A 78 2.82 23.57 -13.33
C VAL A 78 2.99 24.47 -12.09
N ASP A 79 2.92 25.78 -12.29
CA ASP A 79 3.04 26.76 -11.23
C ASP A 79 1.79 26.85 -10.35
N ASP A 80 0.62 26.56 -10.93
CA ASP A 80 -0.67 26.54 -10.23
C ASP A 80 -1.45 25.27 -10.56
N ALA A 81 -1.49 24.38 -9.59
CA ALA A 81 -2.21 23.11 -9.72
C ALA A 81 -3.73 23.25 -9.50
N SER A 82 -4.25 24.41 -9.11
CA SER A 82 -5.67 24.62 -8.81
C SER A 82 -6.58 24.40 -10.04
N ALA A 83 -6.04 24.57 -11.24
CA ALA A 83 -6.74 24.29 -12.49
C ALA A 83 -6.94 22.79 -12.76
N TYR A 84 -6.19 21.92 -12.08
CA TYR A 84 -6.14 20.48 -12.32
C TYR A 84 -6.59 19.65 -11.14
N LEU A 85 -6.35 20.13 -9.94
CA LEU A 85 -6.68 19.44 -8.69
C LEU A 85 -7.97 20.01 -8.08
N PRO A 86 -8.76 19.18 -7.38
CA PRO A 86 -9.94 19.67 -6.68
C PRO A 86 -9.55 20.57 -5.51
N SER A 87 -10.35 21.58 -5.22
CA SER A 87 -10.13 22.47 -4.05
C SER A 87 -10.40 21.75 -2.71
N THR A 88 -11.24 20.73 -2.73
CA THR A 88 -11.65 19.93 -1.57
C THR A 88 -11.68 18.44 -1.94
N ILE A 89 -11.42 17.58 -0.95
CA ILE A 89 -11.43 16.13 -1.11
C ILE A 89 -12.36 15.55 -0.03
N SER A 90 -13.34 14.74 -0.46
CA SER A 90 -14.23 13.98 0.41
C SER A 90 -13.85 12.51 0.36
N ALA A 91 -12.71 12.16 0.95
CA ALA A 91 -12.19 10.80 1.05
C ALA A 91 -11.45 10.59 2.37
N ASP A 92 -11.32 9.32 2.78
CA ASP A 92 -10.56 8.93 3.97
C ASP A 92 -9.09 8.64 3.62
N LEU A 93 -8.80 8.38 2.34
CA LEU A 93 -7.48 8.06 1.80
C LEU A 93 -7.36 8.53 0.36
N VAL A 94 -6.21 9.08 0.00
CA VAL A 94 -5.86 9.41 -1.40
C VAL A 94 -4.76 8.47 -1.89
N LEU A 95 -4.92 7.97 -3.13
CA LEU A 95 -3.89 7.21 -3.85
C LEU A 95 -3.43 8.04 -5.04
N ASP A 96 -2.16 8.41 -5.04
CA ASP A 96 -1.53 9.21 -6.09
C ASP A 96 -0.88 8.33 -7.16
N PHE A 97 -1.43 8.39 -8.38
CA PHE A 97 -0.89 7.77 -9.61
C PHE A 97 -0.66 8.82 -10.72
N LEU A 98 -0.43 10.08 -10.33
CA LEU A 98 -0.02 11.12 -11.26
C LEU A 98 1.38 10.84 -11.83
N LYS A 99 1.68 11.37 -13.01
CA LYS A 99 3.02 11.39 -13.61
C LYS A 99 3.75 12.68 -13.29
N HIS A 100 3.01 13.78 -13.37
CA HIS A 100 3.56 15.12 -13.22
C HIS A 100 4.02 15.35 -11.78
N PRO A 101 5.30 15.71 -11.56
CA PRO A 101 5.84 15.85 -10.21
C PRO A 101 5.19 16.99 -9.42
N ASP A 102 4.94 18.15 -10.08
CA ASP A 102 4.34 19.31 -9.41
C ASP A 102 2.92 19.01 -8.96
N LEU A 103 2.09 18.40 -9.83
CA LEU A 103 0.74 17.99 -9.43
C LEU A 103 0.74 16.97 -8.29
N SER A 104 1.70 16.04 -8.29
CA SER A 104 1.85 15.07 -7.21
C SER A 104 2.26 15.75 -5.90
N HIS A 105 3.15 16.75 -5.99
CA HIS A 105 3.56 17.55 -4.83
C HIS A 105 2.39 18.36 -4.25
N ASP A 106 1.67 19.09 -5.11
CA ASP A 106 0.54 19.92 -4.70
C ASP A 106 -0.65 19.11 -4.17
N LEU A 107 -0.88 17.91 -4.74
CA LEU A 107 -1.83 16.95 -4.18
C LEU A 107 -1.44 16.52 -2.76
N ALA A 108 -0.16 16.27 -2.52
CA ALA A 108 0.33 15.94 -1.19
C ALA A 108 0.16 17.11 -0.21
N LEU A 109 0.45 18.35 -0.63
CA LEU A 109 0.21 19.55 0.17
C LEU A 109 -1.28 19.76 0.47
N LEU A 110 -2.15 19.53 -0.50
CA LEU A 110 -3.61 19.59 -0.33
C LEU A 110 -4.08 18.54 0.70
N CYS A 111 -3.64 17.29 0.57
CA CYS A 111 -3.96 16.22 1.50
C CYS A 111 -3.49 16.53 2.93
N ARG A 112 -2.25 17.04 3.08
CA ARG A 112 -1.71 17.48 4.37
C ARG A 112 -2.58 18.57 5.00
N ARG A 113 -2.99 19.59 4.22
CA ARG A 113 -3.86 20.68 4.69
C ARG A 113 -5.23 20.20 5.15
N LEU A 114 -5.77 19.19 4.45
CA LEU A 114 -7.07 18.59 4.76
C LEU A 114 -7.00 17.51 5.85
N GLY A 115 -5.79 17.11 6.27
CA GLY A 115 -5.58 16.03 7.25
C GLY A 115 -5.97 14.66 6.70
N ILE A 116 -5.86 14.44 5.39
CA ILE A 116 -6.18 13.18 4.71
C ILE A 116 -4.87 12.45 4.39
N PRO A 117 -4.69 11.19 4.82
CA PRO A 117 -3.52 10.41 4.46
C PRO A 117 -3.44 10.17 2.95
N ILE A 118 -2.22 10.15 2.41
CA ILE A 118 -1.97 9.92 0.99
C ILE A 118 -0.87 8.87 0.79
N VAL A 119 -1.09 7.96 -0.18
CA VAL A 119 -0.07 7.00 -0.64
C VAL A 119 0.36 7.36 -2.05
N ALA A 120 1.64 7.72 -2.20
CA ALA A 120 2.27 8.16 -3.45
C ALA A 120 3.42 7.21 -3.82
N SER A 121 3.07 5.99 -4.26
CA SER A 121 4.05 4.92 -4.56
C SER A 121 4.99 5.30 -5.70
N GLY A 122 6.30 5.13 -5.48
CA GLY A 122 7.35 5.46 -6.45
C GLY A 122 7.63 6.95 -6.58
N LYS A 123 7.11 7.76 -5.65
CA LYS A 123 7.36 9.21 -5.59
C LYS A 123 8.45 9.55 -4.58
N LYS A 124 9.05 10.72 -4.78
CA LYS A 124 10.07 11.29 -3.88
C LYS A 124 9.56 12.65 -3.41
N THR A 125 8.62 12.66 -2.49
CA THR A 125 8.16 13.88 -1.85
C THR A 125 8.61 13.96 -0.40
N THR A 126 8.86 15.18 0.07
CA THR A 126 9.22 15.49 1.46
C THR A 126 8.04 16.05 2.24
N VAL A 127 6.83 16.03 1.65
CA VAL A 127 5.63 16.50 2.34
C VAL A 127 5.26 15.53 3.45
N ASP A 128 5.25 16.03 4.69
CA ASP A 128 4.91 15.24 5.87
C ASP A 128 3.52 14.60 5.75
N GLY A 129 3.38 13.37 6.25
CA GLY A 129 2.13 12.60 6.18
C GLY A 129 1.90 11.91 4.84
N THR A 130 2.85 12.01 3.90
CA THR A 130 2.80 11.28 2.63
C THR A 130 3.55 9.95 2.74
N HIS A 131 2.86 8.84 2.45
CA HIS A 131 3.47 7.52 2.39
C HIS A 131 4.04 7.27 0.99
N THR A 132 5.36 7.17 0.87
CA THR A 132 6.08 7.02 -0.40
C THR A 132 6.82 5.68 -0.50
N PRO A 133 6.12 4.54 -0.50
CA PRO A 133 6.80 3.26 -0.72
C PRO A 133 7.42 3.24 -2.13
N PRO A 134 8.58 2.60 -2.34
CA PRO A 134 9.24 2.55 -3.64
C PRO A 134 8.35 1.89 -4.71
N ILE A 135 7.47 1.00 -4.29
CA ILE A 135 6.43 0.37 -5.10
C ILE A 135 5.23 0.02 -4.23
N CYS A 136 4.05 -0.09 -4.81
CA CYS A 136 2.81 -0.32 -4.05
C CYS A 136 2.83 -1.60 -3.17
N CYS A 137 3.53 -2.67 -3.59
CA CYS A 137 3.74 -3.87 -2.79
C CYS A 137 4.92 -3.78 -1.80
N ALA A 138 5.47 -2.59 -1.56
CA ALA A 138 6.42 -2.31 -0.49
C ALA A 138 5.80 -1.48 0.65
N LEU A 139 4.52 -1.11 0.52
CA LEU A 139 3.83 -0.34 1.56
C LEU A 139 3.81 -1.14 2.87
N ALA A 140 4.30 -0.56 3.95
CA ALA A 140 4.19 -1.11 5.29
C ALA A 140 2.75 -0.96 5.84
N ARG A 141 2.47 -1.55 7.01
CA ARG A 141 1.25 -1.26 7.74
C ARG A 141 1.39 0.09 8.44
N HIS A 142 0.38 0.93 8.26
CA HIS A 142 0.29 2.23 8.91
C HIS A 142 -1.12 2.39 9.48
N PRO A 143 -1.26 2.68 10.78
CA PRO A 143 -2.57 2.83 11.43
C PRO A 143 -3.47 3.86 10.74
N GLU A 144 -2.89 4.98 10.28
CA GLU A 144 -3.60 6.07 9.60
C GLU A 144 -4.17 5.70 8.23
N LEU A 145 -3.67 4.62 7.61
CA LEU A 145 -4.22 4.09 6.36
C LEU A 145 -5.33 3.05 6.59
N GLY A 146 -5.66 2.79 7.85
CA GLY A 146 -6.76 1.91 8.24
C GLY A 146 -6.75 0.55 7.53
N CYS A 147 -7.92 0.09 7.11
CA CYS A 147 -8.12 -1.20 6.44
C CYS A 147 -7.34 -1.32 5.12
N TYR A 148 -6.99 -0.19 4.48
CA TYR A 148 -6.21 -0.24 3.25
C TYR A 148 -4.85 -0.89 3.48
N SER A 149 -4.08 -0.42 4.45
CA SER A 149 -2.75 -0.98 4.73
C SER A 149 -2.79 -2.36 5.38
N GLN A 150 -3.93 -2.80 5.91
CA GLN A 150 -4.12 -4.17 6.37
C GLN A 150 -4.31 -5.15 5.21
N GLN A 151 -4.98 -4.72 4.14
CA GLN A 151 -5.27 -5.56 2.99
C GLN A 151 -4.21 -5.45 1.89
N PHE A 152 -3.68 -4.23 1.66
CA PHE A 152 -2.80 -3.92 0.54
C PHE A 152 -1.42 -3.44 0.99
N GLY A 153 -0.38 -3.87 0.27
CA GLY A 153 1.02 -3.52 0.51
C GLY A 153 1.95 -4.73 0.43
N ALA A 154 2.90 -4.84 1.36
CA ALA A 154 3.87 -5.93 1.39
C ALA A 154 3.17 -7.29 1.46
N PRO A 155 3.56 -8.25 0.59
CA PRO A 155 2.87 -9.53 0.50
C PRO A 155 3.01 -10.34 1.78
N GLU A 156 1.92 -11.04 2.15
CA GLU A 156 1.89 -11.98 3.27
C GLU A 156 1.11 -13.21 2.87
N PHE A 157 1.72 -14.36 3.10
CA PHE A 157 1.20 -15.66 2.70
C PHE A 157 1.01 -16.58 3.90
N GLU A 158 -0.06 -17.38 3.85
CA GLU A 158 -0.18 -18.62 4.60
C GLU A 158 -0.06 -19.77 3.61
N VAL A 159 0.79 -20.75 3.92
CA VAL A 159 1.11 -21.85 3.03
C VAL A 159 0.86 -23.17 3.75
N ALA A 160 0.15 -24.07 3.10
CA ALA A 160 0.06 -25.46 3.49
C ALA A 160 0.93 -26.31 2.54
N VAL A 161 1.85 -27.06 3.10
CA VAL A 161 2.76 -27.96 2.37
C VAL A 161 2.34 -29.41 2.60
N LYS A 162 2.33 -30.19 1.52
CA LYS A 162 2.13 -31.64 1.56
C LYS A 162 3.08 -32.30 0.56
N ASP A 163 3.79 -33.34 0.99
CA ASP A 163 4.71 -34.14 0.17
C ASP A 163 5.75 -33.26 -0.58
N GLY A 164 6.32 -32.22 0.11
CA GLY A 164 7.30 -31.31 -0.47
C GLY A 164 6.75 -30.32 -1.50
N LYS A 165 5.42 -30.24 -1.67
CA LYS A 165 4.75 -29.34 -2.61
C LYS A 165 3.80 -28.38 -1.88
N ILE A 166 3.58 -27.22 -2.48
CA ILE A 166 2.59 -26.25 -2.01
C ILE A 166 1.19 -26.83 -2.34
N ASN A 167 0.51 -27.31 -1.29
CA ASN A 167 -0.83 -27.85 -1.43
C ASN A 167 -1.89 -26.72 -1.49
N ARG A 168 -1.65 -25.62 -0.75
CA ARG A 168 -2.53 -24.44 -0.71
C ARG A 168 -1.75 -23.21 -0.32
N ILE A 169 -2.06 -22.09 -0.94
CA ILE A 169 -1.55 -20.79 -0.56
C ILE A 169 -2.71 -19.79 -0.38
N THR A 170 -2.69 -19.07 0.72
CA THR A 170 -3.64 -17.99 1.01
C THR A 170 -2.92 -16.67 1.09
N VAL A 171 -3.36 -15.69 0.31
CA VAL A 171 -2.84 -14.32 0.37
C VAL A 171 -3.57 -13.56 1.47
N ARG A 172 -2.88 -13.20 2.54
CA ARG A 172 -3.41 -12.39 3.63
C ARG A 172 -3.33 -10.91 3.32
N ARG A 173 -2.27 -10.51 2.63
CA ARG A 173 -1.99 -9.15 2.19
C ARG A 173 -1.24 -9.16 0.87
N GLY A 174 -1.49 -8.17 0.00
CA GLY A 174 -0.82 -8.14 -1.30
C GLY A 174 -0.91 -6.81 -2.03
N ALA A 175 -0.36 -6.79 -3.24
CA ALA A 175 -0.34 -5.61 -4.09
C ALA A 175 -1.76 -5.16 -4.49
N PRO A 176 -2.10 -3.86 -4.43
CA PRO A 176 -3.43 -3.38 -4.81
C PRO A 176 -3.78 -3.61 -6.29
N CYS A 177 -2.81 -3.85 -7.16
CA CYS A 177 -3.05 -4.24 -8.55
C CYS A 177 -3.50 -5.71 -8.73
N GLY A 178 -3.44 -6.53 -7.66
CA GLY A 178 -3.83 -7.94 -7.71
C GLY A 178 -2.71 -8.91 -8.09
N ALA A 179 -1.52 -8.44 -8.47
CA ALA A 179 -0.41 -9.30 -8.92
C ALA A 179 -0.06 -10.40 -7.91
N THR A 180 -0.13 -10.11 -6.61
CA THR A 180 0.14 -11.07 -5.54
C THR A 180 -0.80 -12.28 -5.61
N TRP A 181 -2.10 -12.04 -5.79
CA TRP A 181 -3.10 -13.12 -5.86
C TRP A 181 -2.98 -13.95 -7.13
N GLU A 182 -2.70 -13.29 -8.26
CA GLU A 182 -2.52 -14.00 -9.53
C GLU A 182 -1.24 -14.86 -9.52
N ALA A 183 -0.14 -14.33 -8.99
CA ALA A 183 1.11 -15.09 -8.85
C ALA A 183 0.96 -16.26 -7.85
N ALA A 184 0.27 -16.04 -6.73
CA ALA A 184 0.05 -17.07 -5.72
C ALA A 184 -0.68 -18.30 -6.30
N ARG A 185 -1.71 -18.08 -7.13
CA ARG A 185 -2.45 -19.20 -7.75
C ARG A 185 -1.58 -20.11 -8.63
N ARG A 186 -0.51 -19.56 -9.23
CA ARG A 186 0.34 -20.30 -10.16
C ARG A 186 1.37 -21.18 -9.48
N ILE A 187 1.60 -21.00 -8.18
CA ILE A 187 2.57 -21.81 -7.44
C ILE A 187 1.95 -22.98 -6.67
N GLU A 188 0.63 -23.12 -6.64
CA GLU A 188 0.00 -24.33 -6.09
C GLU A 188 0.42 -25.55 -6.93
N GLY A 189 0.85 -26.61 -6.25
CA GLY A 189 1.43 -27.81 -6.86
C GLY A 189 2.93 -27.72 -7.15
N CYS A 190 3.58 -26.54 -7.11
CA CYS A 190 5.02 -26.41 -7.25
C CYS A 190 5.74 -26.99 -6.02
N SER A 191 6.99 -27.45 -6.21
CA SER A 191 7.86 -27.84 -5.09
C SER A 191 8.17 -26.60 -4.20
N VAL A 192 8.46 -26.84 -2.93
CA VAL A 192 8.81 -25.75 -1.98
C VAL A 192 10.13 -25.08 -2.35
N GLU A 193 11.02 -25.76 -3.08
CA GLU A 193 12.30 -25.27 -3.57
C GLU A 193 12.12 -24.30 -4.75
N GLU A 194 11.23 -24.63 -5.69
CA GLU A 194 11.00 -23.85 -6.92
C GLU A 194 10.04 -22.68 -6.72
N ALA A 195 9.07 -22.82 -5.84
CA ALA A 195 7.99 -21.86 -5.64
C ALA A 195 8.47 -20.41 -5.37
N PRO A 196 9.55 -20.16 -4.57
CA PRO A 196 10.04 -18.80 -4.34
C PRO A 196 10.57 -18.11 -5.60
N VAL A 197 11.20 -18.85 -6.51
CA VAL A 197 11.66 -18.29 -7.78
C VAL A 197 10.46 -18.05 -8.69
N ARG A 198 9.56 -19.02 -8.75
CA ARG A 198 8.38 -18.98 -9.61
C ARG A 198 7.46 -17.82 -9.25
N ILE A 199 7.14 -17.61 -7.96
CA ILE A 199 6.28 -16.49 -7.56
C ILE A 199 6.89 -15.13 -7.93
N GLY A 200 8.23 -14.99 -7.85
CA GLY A 200 8.92 -13.79 -8.29
C GLY A 200 8.73 -13.51 -9.78
N LEU A 201 8.93 -14.52 -10.63
CA LEU A 201 8.75 -14.42 -12.08
C LEU A 201 7.30 -14.12 -12.46
N ASP A 202 6.35 -14.82 -11.86
CA ASP A 202 4.92 -14.61 -12.11
C ASP A 202 4.49 -13.21 -11.63
N THR A 203 5.05 -12.71 -10.53
CA THR A 203 4.80 -11.33 -10.07
C THR A 203 5.25 -10.31 -11.10
N GLN A 204 6.41 -10.47 -11.73
CA GLN A 204 6.86 -9.57 -12.80
C GLN A 204 5.89 -9.55 -13.97
N PHE A 205 5.37 -10.70 -14.35
CA PHE A 205 4.40 -10.82 -15.43
C PHE A 205 3.08 -10.06 -15.14
N PHE A 206 2.61 -10.10 -13.90
CA PHE A 206 1.35 -9.44 -13.50
C PHE A 206 1.54 -8.00 -13.01
N CYS A 207 2.77 -7.59 -12.71
CA CYS A 207 3.06 -6.25 -12.22
C CYS A 207 2.83 -5.20 -13.30
N THR A 208 2.07 -4.15 -12.96
CA THR A 208 1.74 -3.04 -13.86
C THR A 208 2.61 -1.81 -13.63
N ALA A 209 3.71 -1.94 -12.89
CA ALA A 209 4.70 -0.90 -12.76
C ALA A 209 5.50 -0.76 -14.07
N ASP A 210 6.04 0.43 -14.30
CA ASP A 210 6.87 0.69 -15.47
C ASP A 210 8.22 -0.05 -15.33
N PRO A 211 8.53 -1.03 -16.19
CA PRO A 211 9.77 -1.80 -16.07
C PRO A 211 11.02 -0.97 -16.42
N SER A 212 10.87 0.14 -17.14
CA SER A 212 11.98 1.02 -17.53
C SER A 212 12.35 2.03 -16.45
N ASN A 213 11.52 2.17 -15.42
CA ASN A 213 11.75 3.15 -14.36
C ASN A 213 12.76 2.62 -13.33
N TRP A 214 14.04 2.84 -13.62
CA TRP A 214 15.14 2.47 -12.73
C TRP A 214 15.19 3.37 -11.49
N ASP A 215 15.23 2.79 -10.31
CA ASP A 215 15.44 3.54 -9.06
C ASP A 215 16.89 3.35 -8.57
N PRO A 216 17.72 4.42 -8.55
CA PRO A 216 19.12 4.35 -8.14
C PRO A 216 19.29 3.98 -6.65
N LEU A 217 18.31 4.26 -5.79
CA LEU A 217 18.37 3.90 -4.37
C LEU A 217 18.24 2.38 -4.17
N TRP A 218 17.44 1.73 -5.02
CA TRP A 218 17.22 0.28 -4.93
C TRP A 218 18.06 -0.52 -5.93
N GLY A 219 18.74 0.16 -6.87
CA GLY A 219 19.54 -0.47 -7.91
C GLY A 219 18.74 -1.41 -8.82
N LYS A 220 17.43 -1.21 -8.94
CA LYS A 220 16.50 -2.11 -9.65
C LYS A 220 15.34 -1.35 -10.26
N SER A 221 14.73 -1.93 -11.30
CA SER A 221 13.42 -1.49 -11.74
C SER A 221 12.33 -1.91 -10.74
N PRO A 222 11.19 -1.19 -10.69
CA PRO A 222 10.08 -1.51 -9.79
C PRO A 222 9.56 -2.94 -9.95
N VAL A 223 9.58 -3.47 -11.17
CA VAL A 223 9.12 -4.84 -11.47
C VAL A 223 10.02 -5.88 -10.83
N HIS A 224 11.34 -5.70 -10.88
CA HIS A 224 12.29 -6.59 -10.22
C HIS A 224 12.22 -6.47 -8.70
N LEU A 225 12.03 -5.26 -8.17
CA LEU A 225 11.81 -5.08 -6.73
C LEU A 225 10.55 -5.80 -6.26
N ALA A 226 9.45 -5.74 -7.05
CA ALA A 226 8.24 -6.48 -6.75
C ALA A 226 8.49 -7.99 -6.68
N ALA A 227 9.24 -8.54 -7.64
CA ALA A 227 9.60 -9.96 -7.64
C ALA A 227 10.35 -10.38 -6.37
N ASP A 228 11.36 -9.58 -5.97
CA ASP A 228 12.16 -9.87 -4.78
C ASP A 228 11.33 -9.83 -3.50
N LEU A 229 10.41 -8.86 -3.38
CA LEU A 229 9.50 -8.76 -2.24
C LEU A 229 8.60 -10.01 -2.11
N HIS A 230 8.02 -10.48 -3.22
CA HIS A 230 7.16 -11.64 -3.22
C HIS A 230 7.95 -12.93 -2.94
N ARG A 231 9.15 -13.06 -3.53
CA ARG A 231 10.05 -14.18 -3.25
C ARG A 231 10.44 -14.23 -1.77
N ALA A 232 10.84 -13.11 -1.19
CA ALA A 232 11.21 -13.02 0.21
C ALA A 232 10.04 -13.37 1.15
N ALA A 233 8.85 -12.84 0.86
CA ALA A 233 7.65 -13.09 1.63
C ALA A 233 7.24 -14.58 1.61
N LEU A 234 7.28 -15.23 0.44
CA LEU A 234 6.99 -16.66 0.34
C LEU A 234 8.04 -17.49 1.06
N THR A 235 9.34 -17.16 0.90
CA THR A 235 10.41 -17.85 1.62
C THR A 235 10.23 -17.77 3.14
N ALA A 236 9.82 -16.61 3.65
CA ALA A 236 9.52 -16.44 5.08
C ALA A 236 8.32 -17.30 5.53
N ALA A 237 7.25 -17.34 4.73
CA ALA A 237 6.07 -18.16 5.02
C ALA A 237 6.42 -19.66 5.07
N LEU A 238 7.22 -20.15 4.12
CA LEU A 238 7.65 -21.56 4.08
C LEU A 238 8.51 -21.94 5.28
N LYS A 239 9.40 -21.07 5.77
CA LYS A 239 10.17 -21.30 7.00
C LYS A 239 9.29 -21.44 8.24
N GLY A 240 8.14 -20.78 8.26
CA GLY A 240 7.15 -20.87 9.35
C GLY A 240 6.41 -22.22 9.40
N THR A 241 6.27 -22.91 8.26
CA THR A 241 5.57 -24.22 8.20
C THR A 241 6.37 -25.39 8.77
N GLY A 242 7.71 -25.29 8.82
CA GLY A 242 8.58 -26.34 9.35
C GLY A 242 8.72 -26.39 10.87
N LYS A 243 8.00 -25.56 11.63
CA LYS A 243 8.05 -25.45 13.10
C LYS A 243 6.82 -26.00 13.82
N LYS A 244 6.00 -26.84 13.16
CA LYS A 244 4.86 -27.51 13.79
C LYS A 244 5.09 -29.02 13.90
#